data_32ebc968dacc3576a4efb1a5d8eed6f3
#
_entry.id   32ebc968dacc3576a4efb1a5d8eed6f3
#
_cell.length_a   1.000
_cell.length_b   1.000
_cell.length_c   1.000
_cell.angle_alpha   90.00
_cell.angle_beta   90.00
_cell.angle_gamma   90.00
#
_symmetry.space_group_name_H-M   'P 1'
#
loop_
_entity.id
_entity.type
_entity.pdbx_description
1 polymer ?
#
loop_
_entity_poly.entity_id
_entity_poly.type
_entity_poly.pdbx_seq_one_letter_code
_entity_poly.pdbx_strand_id
1 'polypeptide(L)'
;MLIKSYLVILLLRTVMTRQELYFNPIGKMVAKLTDPLLEKLLKLNKKNADRSTLLFILLATALMALLYYAIGGMSLIISAFFAISDMLNFLMIFYIVSIILGIFAGNSRMSYFSMYFNRLGSVWVRAARSVFRIRSNAVAIPAIVFVFVFFTVANGAVILFMQHGTDFTFVSSSLISSMFMSLKSGLLSIVSLLGIYIWVIIIRALMSWVSPDPSNPVVQTIIALTDPVLIPFSRIIPPLGPVDISPMILIFLLYFLKNLLLRLIGMLL
;
A
#
# COMPACT_ATOMS: atom_id res chain seq x y z
N MET A 1 -8.56 -3.44 9.90
CA MET A 1 -8.13 -4.13 8.67
C MET A 1 -9.19 -4.11 7.58
N LEU A 2 -10.43 -4.54 7.82
CA LEU A 2 -11.51 -4.65 6.80
C LEU A 2 -11.74 -3.36 6.00
N ILE A 3 -11.77 -2.19 6.65
CA ILE A 3 -11.99 -0.89 5.99
C ILE A 3 -10.88 -0.62 4.96
N LYS A 4 -9.61 -0.84 5.32
CA LYS A 4 -8.47 -0.64 4.43
C LYS A 4 -8.47 -1.62 3.25
N SER A 5 -8.81 -2.90 3.49
CA SER A 5 -8.94 -3.88 2.41
C SER A 5 -10.03 -3.50 1.41
N TYR A 6 -11.16 -2.98 1.91
CA TYR A 6 -12.24 -2.50 1.04
C TYR A 6 -11.82 -1.25 0.25
N LEU A 7 -11.05 -0.34 0.86
CA LEU A 7 -10.48 0.83 0.17
C LEU A 7 -9.54 0.43 -0.98
N VAL A 8 -8.74 -0.64 -0.83
CA VAL A 8 -7.92 -1.16 -1.93
C VAL A 8 -8.79 -1.53 -3.14
N ILE A 9 -9.91 -2.23 -2.91
CA ILE A 9 -10.85 -2.64 -3.98
C ILE A 9 -11.46 -1.40 -4.65
N LEU A 10 -11.85 -0.41 -3.88
CA LEU A 10 -12.39 0.85 -4.40
C LEU A 10 -11.36 1.65 -5.21
N LEU A 11 -10.12 1.74 -4.73
CA LEU A 11 -9.04 2.41 -5.45
C LEU A 11 -8.71 1.68 -6.75
N LEU A 12 -8.71 0.36 -6.79
CA LEU A 12 -8.56 -0.42 -8.03
C LEU A 12 -9.69 -0.12 -9.02
N ARG A 13 -10.93 0.02 -8.54
CA ARG A 13 -12.06 0.36 -9.41
C ARG A 13 -11.89 1.69 -10.15
N THR A 14 -11.26 2.69 -9.53
CA THR A 14 -11.10 4.02 -10.14
C THR A 14 -10.31 4.02 -11.43
N VAL A 15 -9.42 3.06 -11.61
CA VAL A 15 -8.57 2.93 -12.80
C VAL A 15 -9.09 1.91 -13.81
N MET A 16 -10.18 1.21 -13.50
CA MET A 16 -10.83 0.27 -14.40
C MET A 16 -11.82 1.00 -15.30
N THR A 17 -11.76 0.71 -16.59
CA THR A 17 -12.76 1.19 -17.57
C THR A 17 -14.08 0.44 -17.40
N ARG A 18 -15.19 1.02 -17.88
CA ARG A 18 -16.50 0.34 -17.85
C ARG A 18 -16.47 -1.02 -18.55
N GLN A 19 -15.75 -1.13 -19.67
CA GLN A 19 -15.59 -2.40 -20.37
C GLN A 19 -14.85 -3.43 -19.53
N GLU A 20 -13.77 -3.05 -18.85
CA GLU A 20 -13.01 -3.94 -17.96
C GLU A 20 -13.86 -4.42 -16.78
N LEU A 21 -14.72 -3.57 -16.20
CA LEU A 21 -15.64 -3.95 -15.13
C LEU A 21 -16.67 -4.99 -15.56
N TYR A 22 -17.13 -4.97 -16.82
CA TYR A 22 -18.14 -5.89 -17.33
C TYR A 22 -17.57 -7.17 -17.94
N PHE A 23 -16.44 -7.12 -18.63
CA PHE A 23 -15.91 -8.26 -19.41
C PHE A 23 -14.79 -9.00 -18.68
N ASN A 24 -14.00 -8.33 -17.84
CA ASN A 24 -12.90 -8.98 -17.12
C ASN A 24 -13.42 -9.68 -15.85
N PRO A 25 -13.02 -10.94 -15.56
CA PRO A 25 -13.42 -11.66 -14.33
C PRO A 25 -13.12 -10.88 -13.05
N ILE A 26 -11.96 -10.21 -13.00
CA ILE A 26 -11.55 -9.38 -11.86
C ILE A 26 -12.43 -8.13 -11.76
N GLY A 27 -12.70 -7.48 -12.90
CA GLY A 27 -13.58 -6.33 -12.97
C GLY A 27 -14.99 -6.66 -12.47
N LYS A 28 -15.55 -7.80 -12.87
CA LYS A 28 -16.84 -8.30 -12.36
C LYS A 28 -16.85 -8.50 -10.84
N MET A 29 -15.76 -9.05 -10.30
CA MET A 29 -15.63 -9.24 -8.85
C MET A 29 -15.55 -7.89 -8.13
N VAL A 30 -14.75 -6.95 -8.63
CA VAL A 30 -14.65 -5.58 -8.10
C VAL A 30 -16.00 -4.86 -8.20
N ALA A 31 -16.69 -4.95 -9.34
CA ALA A 31 -18.02 -4.37 -9.53
C ALA A 31 -19.03 -4.94 -8.53
N LYS A 32 -19.13 -6.28 -8.43
CA LYS A 32 -20.03 -6.96 -7.49
C LYS A 32 -19.85 -6.51 -6.03
N LEU A 33 -18.60 -6.27 -5.61
CA LEU A 33 -18.29 -5.86 -4.24
C LEU A 33 -18.54 -4.36 -4.02
N THR A 34 -18.42 -3.53 -5.07
CA THR A 34 -18.47 -2.08 -4.92
C THR A 34 -19.78 -1.43 -5.38
N ASP A 35 -20.50 -2.04 -6.34
CA ASP A 35 -21.78 -1.50 -6.86
C ASP A 35 -22.85 -1.26 -5.79
N PRO A 36 -23.09 -2.18 -4.82
CA PRO A 36 -24.16 -1.99 -3.84
C PRO A 36 -23.98 -0.74 -2.98
N LEU A 37 -22.73 -0.39 -2.71
CA LEU A 37 -22.38 0.78 -1.90
C LEU A 37 -22.33 2.06 -2.76
N LEU A 38 -21.79 1.94 -3.99
CA LEU A 38 -21.70 3.04 -4.94
C LEU A 38 -23.05 3.51 -5.46
N GLU A 39 -24.00 2.59 -5.74
CA GLU A 39 -25.32 2.96 -6.19
C GLU A 39 -26.09 3.77 -5.16
N LYS A 40 -25.95 3.43 -3.87
CA LYS A 40 -26.53 4.22 -2.77
C LYS A 40 -25.91 5.62 -2.67
N LEU A 41 -24.61 5.76 -2.90
CA LEU A 41 -23.90 7.03 -2.81
C LEU A 41 -23.90 7.83 -4.13
N LEU A 42 -23.94 7.16 -5.30
CA LEU A 42 -24.08 7.82 -6.60
C LEU A 42 -25.48 8.40 -6.81
N LYS A 43 -26.51 7.91 -6.11
CA LYS A 43 -27.80 8.61 -6.04
C LYS A 43 -27.66 10.02 -5.45
N LEU A 44 -26.61 10.25 -4.64
CA LEU A 44 -26.26 11.57 -4.11
C LEU A 44 -25.41 12.40 -5.06
N ASN A 45 -24.69 11.81 -6.03
CA ASN A 45 -23.80 12.57 -6.89
C ASN A 45 -23.53 11.89 -8.25
N LYS A 46 -24.48 12.00 -9.17
CA LYS A 46 -24.50 11.35 -10.50
C LYS A 46 -23.34 11.71 -11.46
N LYS A 47 -22.45 12.65 -11.13
CA LYS A 47 -21.62 13.32 -12.15
C LYS A 47 -20.14 12.91 -12.23
N ASN A 48 -19.49 12.38 -11.19
CA ASN A 48 -18.04 12.14 -11.27
C ASN A 48 -17.56 10.93 -10.41
N ALA A 49 -16.97 9.91 -11.04
CA ALA A 49 -16.35 8.77 -10.38
C ALA A 49 -15.20 9.17 -9.41
N ASP A 50 -14.44 10.21 -9.74
CA ASP A 50 -13.34 10.72 -8.92
C ASP A 50 -13.84 11.33 -7.60
N ARG A 51 -14.98 12.05 -7.63
CA ARG A 51 -15.60 12.60 -6.42
C ARG A 51 -16.14 11.51 -5.50
N SER A 52 -16.64 10.39 -6.06
CA SER A 52 -17.11 9.26 -5.26
C SER A 52 -15.96 8.61 -4.47
N THR A 53 -14.78 8.49 -5.06
CA THR A 53 -13.59 7.93 -4.40
C THR A 53 -13.12 8.80 -3.24
N LEU A 54 -13.06 10.12 -3.44
CA LEU A 54 -12.72 11.06 -2.36
C LEU A 54 -13.74 11.00 -1.22
N LEU A 55 -15.04 10.94 -1.53
CA LEU A 55 -16.09 10.76 -0.54
C LEU A 55 -15.91 9.47 0.25
N PHE A 56 -15.52 8.37 -0.40
CA PHE A 56 -15.25 7.10 0.28
C PHE A 56 -14.05 7.17 1.21
N ILE A 57 -12.96 7.80 0.78
CA ILE A 57 -11.78 8.01 1.64
C ILE A 57 -12.19 8.82 2.87
N LEU A 58 -12.96 9.90 2.69
CA LEU A 58 -13.46 10.73 3.79
C LEU A 58 -14.39 9.95 4.73
N LEU A 59 -15.35 9.20 4.19
CA LEU A 59 -16.25 8.36 4.99
C LEU A 59 -15.50 7.25 5.74
N ALA A 60 -14.55 6.60 5.09
CA ALA A 60 -13.71 5.60 5.73
C ALA A 60 -12.86 6.19 6.85
N THR A 61 -12.29 7.39 6.63
CA THR A 61 -11.53 8.09 7.66
C THR A 61 -12.42 8.51 8.83
N ALA A 62 -13.63 9.01 8.56
CA ALA A 62 -14.60 9.35 9.58
C ALA A 62 -15.04 8.11 10.38
N LEU A 63 -15.30 7.00 9.71
CA LEU A 63 -15.63 5.74 10.37
C LEU A 63 -14.49 5.23 11.24
N MET A 64 -13.23 5.34 10.79
CA MET A 64 -12.06 5.00 11.58
C MET A 64 -11.91 5.92 12.79
N ALA A 65 -12.18 7.22 12.66
CA ALA A 65 -12.16 8.17 13.76
C ALA A 65 -13.20 7.81 14.83
N LEU A 66 -14.42 7.44 14.43
CA LEU A 66 -15.47 6.96 15.33
C LEU A 66 -15.07 5.68 16.05
N LEU A 67 -14.42 4.73 15.36
CA LEU A 67 -13.92 3.50 15.97
C LEU A 67 -12.82 3.78 16.99
N TYR A 68 -11.87 4.69 16.68
CA TYR A 68 -10.82 5.10 17.62
C TYR A 68 -11.42 5.82 18.83
N TYR A 69 -12.46 6.65 18.65
CA TYR A 69 -13.19 7.28 19.74
C TYR A 69 -13.89 6.23 20.63
N ALA A 70 -14.64 5.30 20.04
CA ALA A 70 -15.44 4.32 20.75
C ALA A 70 -14.59 3.28 21.51
N ILE A 71 -13.47 2.84 20.92
CA ILE A 71 -12.62 1.76 21.45
C ILE A 71 -11.47 2.34 22.29
N GLY A 72 -10.90 3.48 21.86
CA GLY A 72 -9.70 4.06 22.47
C GLY A 72 -9.98 4.99 23.64
N GLY A 73 -11.23 5.40 23.88
CA GLY A 73 -11.58 6.34 24.98
C GLY A 73 -10.96 7.73 24.83
N MET A 74 -10.42 8.07 23.65
CA MET A 74 -9.78 9.36 23.36
C MET A 74 -10.84 10.40 23.00
N SER A 75 -10.50 11.72 23.06
CA SER A 75 -11.40 12.74 22.54
C SER A 75 -11.65 12.55 21.04
N LEU A 76 -12.81 12.99 20.54
CA LEU A 76 -13.17 12.87 19.13
C LEU A 76 -12.16 13.56 18.19
N ILE A 77 -11.62 14.69 18.64
CA ILE A 77 -10.62 15.46 17.87
C ILE A 77 -9.32 14.66 17.73
N ILE A 78 -8.81 14.11 18.83
CA ILE A 78 -7.59 13.28 18.79
C ILE A 78 -7.81 12.04 17.94
N SER A 79 -8.96 11.38 18.08
CA SER A 79 -9.33 10.21 17.27
C SER A 79 -9.38 10.53 15.77
N ALA A 80 -9.85 11.71 15.39
CA ALA A 80 -9.85 12.19 14.01
C ALA A 80 -8.43 12.37 13.46
N PHE A 81 -7.51 12.98 14.22
CA PHE A 81 -6.11 13.12 13.82
C PHE A 81 -5.41 11.76 13.66
N PHE A 82 -5.64 10.82 14.58
CA PHE A 82 -5.12 9.46 14.45
C PHE A 82 -5.65 8.76 13.20
N ALA A 83 -6.94 8.89 12.89
CA ALA A 83 -7.55 8.31 11.71
C ALA A 83 -6.98 8.91 10.41
N ILE A 84 -6.77 10.22 10.36
CA ILE A 84 -6.16 10.91 9.22
C ILE A 84 -4.71 10.44 9.02
N SER A 85 -3.92 10.40 10.10
CA SER A 85 -2.53 9.94 10.07
C SER A 85 -2.44 8.48 9.58
N ASP A 86 -3.29 7.60 10.10
CA ASP A 86 -3.35 6.19 9.71
C ASP A 86 -3.80 6.00 8.25
N MET A 87 -4.71 6.86 7.75
CA MET A 87 -5.13 6.88 6.36
C MET A 87 -4.01 7.37 5.43
N LEU A 88 -3.27 8.40 5.81
CA LEU A 88 -2.12 8.89 5.04
C LEU A 88 -1.03 7.82 4.92
N ASN A 89 -0.69 7.14 6.01
CA ASN A 89 0.25 6.03 5.99
C ASN A 89 -0.24 4.86 5.12
N PHE A 90 -1.52 4.54 5.17
CA PHE A 90 -2.12 3.52 4.30
C PHE A 90 -2.03 3.91 2.82
N LEU A 91 -2.38 5.14 2.45
CA LEU A 91 -2.29 5.63 1.07
C LEU A 91 -0.84 5.66 0.57
N MET A 92 0.10 6.06 1.42
CA MET A 92 1.53 6.00 1.12
C MET A 92 1.96 4.59 0.72
N ILE A 93 1.67 3.61 1.59
CA ILE A 93 1.97 2.20 1.33
C ILE A 93 1.31 1.73 0.04
N PHE A 94 0.02 2.02 -0.13
CA PHE A 94 -0.76 1.60 -1.29
C PHE A 94 -0.13 2.11 -2.60
N TYR A 95 0.29 3.37 -2.66
CA TYR A 95 0.93 3.93 -3.85
C TYR A 95 2.35 3.42 -4.06
N ILE A 96 3.14 3.23 -3.01
CA ILE A 96 4.47 2.60 -3.12
C ILE A 96 4.34 1.19 -3.70
N VAL A 97 3.43 0.37 -3.16
CA VAL A 97 3.15 -0.97 -3.67
C VAL A 97 2.66 -0.92 -5.12
N SER A 98 1.78 0.04 -5.45
CA SER A 98 1.27 0.21 -6.82
C SER A 98 2.39 0.54 -7.82
N ILE A 99 3.37 1.37 -7.44
CA ILE A 99 4.54 1.67 -8.28
C ILE A 99 5.41 0.42 -8.45
N ILE A 100 5.69 -0.31 -7.36
CA ILE A 100 6.49 -1.53 -7.38
C ILE A 100 5.83 -2.59 -8.29
N LEU A 101 4.53 -2.86 -8.11
CA LEU A 101 3.78 -3.80 -8.94
C LEU A 101 3.71 -3.34 -10.41
N GLY A 102 3.65 -2.03 -10.64
CA GLY A 102 3.67 -1.43 -11.97
C GLY A 102 4.97 -1.68 -12.73
N ILE A 103 6.11 -1.80 -12.04
CA ILE A 103 7.42 -2.14 -12.66
C ILE A 103 7.37 -3.54 -13.28
N PHE A 104 6.70 -4.48 -12.63
CA PHE A 104 6.54 -5.85 -13.12
C PHE A 104 5.53 -5.98 -14.26
N ALA A 105 4.80 -4.90 -14.61
CA ALA A 105 3.81 -4.88 -15.68
C ALA A 105 4.40 -5.20 -17.08
N GLY A 106 5.70 -4.99 -17.27
CA GLY A 106 6.41 -5.33 -18.50
C GLY A 106 6.69 -6.82 -18.70
N ASN A 107 6.55 -7.65 -17.67
CA ASN A 107 6.76 -9.10 -17.76
C ASN A 107 5.46 -9.79 -18.16
N SER A 108 5.51 -10.57 -19.23
CA SER A 108 4.37 -11.23 -19.89
C SER A 108 3.50 -12.13 -18.99
N ARG A 109 3.98 -12.51 -17.80
CA ARG A 109 3.26 -13.37 -16.84
C ARG A 109 2.29 -12.62 -15.90
N MET A 110 2.36 -11.28 -15.81
CA MET A 110 1.54 -10.48 -14.87
C MET A 110 0.54 -9.51 -15.55
N SER A 111 0.10 -9.79 -16.77
CA SER A 111 -0.48 -8.80 -17.69
C SER A 111 -1.75 -8.07 -17.19
N TYR A 112 -2.62 -8.70 -16.41
CA TYR A 112 -3.90 -8.06 -16.01
C TYR A 112 -3.81 -7.25 -14.73
N PHE A 113 -3.28 -7.81 -13.65
CA PHE A 113 -3.20 -7.11 -12.35
C PHE A 113 -2.20 -5.97 -12.38
N SER A 114 -1.03 -6.19 -12.96
CA SER A 114 0.03 -5.19 -13.01
C SER A 114 -0.35 -3.95 -13.82
N MET A 115 -1.21 -4.09 -14.82
CA MET A 115 -1.71 -2.96 -15.61
C MET A 115 -2.53 -1.98 -14.76
N TYR A 116 -3.39 -2.47 -13.87
CA TYR A 116 -4.19 -1.61 -12.98
C TYR A 116 -3.31 -0.88 -11.97
N PHE A 117 -2.36 -1.60 -11.37
CA PHE A 117 -1.39 -0.98 -10.45
C PHE A 117 -0.48 0.02 -11.16
N ASN A 118 -0.06 -0.26 -12.40
CA ASN A 118 0.69 0.71 -13.20
C ASN A 118 -0.12 1.99 -13.47
N ARG A 119 -1.40 1.87 -13.79
CA ARG A 119 -2.29 3.03 -13.95
C ARG A 119 -2.40 3.84 -12.65
N LEU A 120 -2.55 3.20 -11.50
CA LEU A 120 -2.58 3.85 -10.18
C LEU A 120 -1.25 4.56 -9.86
N GLY A 121 -0.13 3.86 -10.03
CA GLY A 121 1.21 4.41 -9.79
C GLY A 121 1.60 5.51 -10.77
N SER A 122 1.05 5.50 -12.00
CA SER A 122 1.41 6.44 -13.07
C SER A 122 1.18 7.90 -12.73
N VAL A 123 0.22 8.20 -11.86
CA VAL A 123 -0.07 9.57 -11.39
C VAL A 123 1.17 10.11 -10.66
N TRP A 124 1.70 9.34 -9.73
CA TRP A 124 2.87 9.70 -8.94
C TRP A 124 4.17 9.68 -9.75
N VAL A 125 4.28 8.72 -10.69
CA VAL A 125 5.40 8.68 -11.63
C VAL A 125 5.43 9.92 -12.52
N ARG A 126 4.28 10.39 -13.00
CA ARG A 126 4.18 11.64 -13.78
C ARG A 126 4.53 12.85 -12.92
N ALA A 127 4.03 12.93 -11.69
CA ALA A 127 4.36 14.00 -10.75
C ALA A 127 5.87 14.03 -10.45
N ALA A 128 6.49 12.89 -10.17
CA ALA A 128 7.92 12.79 -9.94
C ALA A 128 8.73 13.20 -11.18
N ARG A 129 8.30 12.84 -12.38
CA ARG A 129 8.94 13.28 -13.64
C ARG A 129 8.92 14.80 -13.82
N SER A 130 7.80 15.44 -13.47
CA SER A 130 7.69 16.90 -13.58
C SER A 130 8.58 17.63 -12.57
N VAL A 131 8.65 17.12 -11.33
CA VAL A 131 9.44 17.72 -10.25
C VAL A 131 10.94 17.52 -10.47
N PHE A 132 11.36 16.30 -10.75
CA PHE A 132 12.79 15.96 -10.89
C PHE A 132 13.33 16.08 -12.30
N ARG A 133 12.49 16.47 -13.30
CA ARG A 133 12.86 16.59 -14.73
C ARG A 133 13.56 15.36 -15.30
N ILE A 134 13.21 14.16 -14.85
CA ILE A 134 13.84 12.90 -15.23
C ILE A 134 13.31 12.45 -16.60
N ARG A 135 14.24 12.29 -17.57
CA ARG A 135 13.92 11.77 -18.93
C ARG A 135 14.12 10.26 -19.08
N SER A 136 14.77 9.60 -18.13
CA SER A 136 15.10 8.17 -18.22
C SER A 136 13.92 7.29 -17.81
N ASN A 137 14.00 5.99 -18.18
CA ASN A 137 13.01 4.97 -17.76
C ASN A 137 13.17 4.58 -16.26
N ALA A 138 14.27 4.97 -15.61
CA ALA A 138 14.55 4.68 -14.19
C ALA A 138 13.82 5.65 -13.24
N VAL A 139 12.54 5.94 -13.48
CA VAL A 139 11.75 6.91 -12.69
C VAL A 139 11.12 6.27 -11.45
N ALA A 140 11.13 4.94 -11.33
CA ALA A 140 10.42 4.25 -10.27
C ALA A 140 10.97 4.58 -8.87
N ILE A 141 12.29 4.56 -8.69
CA ILE A 141 12.92 4.89 -7.40
C ILE A 141 12.65 6.35 -7.01
N PRO A 142 12.89 7.36 -7.87
CA PRO A 142 12.50 8.73 -7.57
C PRO A 142 11.00 8.92 -7.27
N ALA A 143 10.11 8.17 -7.95
CA ALA A 143 8.67 8.24 -7.68
C ALA A 143 8.33 7.66 -6.30
N ILE A 144 8.95 6.56 -5.89
CA ILE A 144 8.78 5.98 -4.55
C ILE A 144 9.26 6.97 -3.48
N VAL A 145 10.44 7.57 -3.67
CA VAL A 145 10.97 8.59 -2.75
C VAL A 145 10.04 9.80 -2.69
N PHE A 146 9.52 10.25 -3.84
CA PHE A 146 8.60 11.37 -3.89
C PHE A 146 7.30 11.10 -3.13
N VAL A 147 6.70 9.92 -3.33
CA VAL A 147 5.51 9.49 -2.57
C VAL A 147 5.80 9.45 -1.07
N PHE A 148 6.93 8.85 -0.69
CA PHE A 148 7.32 8.75 0.71
C PHE A 148 7.46 10.14 1.35
N VAL A 149 8.23 11.05 0.73
CA VAL A 149 8.44 12.41 1.24
C VAL A 149 7.14 13.19 1.31
N PHE A 150 6.30 13.12 0.25
CA PHE A 150 5.02 13.82 0.22
C PHE A 150 4.10 13.40 1.38
N PHE A 151 3.90 12.10 1.56
CA PHE A 151 3.03 11.61 2.64
C PHE A 151 3.63 11.82 4.03
N THR A 152 4.95 11.74 4.17
CA THR A 152 5.65 12.06 5.43
C THR A 152 5.44 13.52 5.81
N VAL A 153 5.60 14.45 4.88
CA VAL A 153 5.36 15.87 5.14
C VAL A 153 3.89 16.13 5.47
N ALA A 154 2.96 15.54 4.71
CA ALA A 154 1.53 15.66 4.98
C ALA A 154 1.15 15.12 6.38
N ASN A 155 1.70 13.96 6.77
CA ASN A 155 1.47 13.37 8.08
C ASN A 155 2.13 14.19 9.20
N GLY A 156 3.33 14.76 8.97
CA GLY A 156 3.99 15.67 9.89
C GLY A 156 3.15 16.92 10.18
N ALA A 157 2.49 17.48 9.16
CA ALA A 157 1.56 18.58 9.34
C ALA A 157 0.35 18.18 10.21
N VAL A 158 -0.21 16.98 10.01
CA VAL A 158 -1.32 16.45 10.83
C VAL A 158 -0.89 16.31 12.29
N ILE A 159 0.31 15.77 12.56
CA ILE A 159 0.84 15.61 13.92
C ILE A 159 1.09 16.98 14.57
N LEU A 160 1.62 17.94 13.80
CA LEU A 160 1.83 19.30 14.28
C LEU A 160 0.51 19.95 14.74
N PHE A 161 -0.53 19.87 13.91
CA PHE A 161 -1.86 20.37 14.27
C PHE A 161 -2.44 19.65 15.49
N MET A 162 -2.21 18.36 15.63
CA MET A 162 -2.65 17.59 16.80
C MET A 162 -1.98 18.07 18.09
N GLN A 163 -0.70 18.45 18.01
CA GLN A 163 0.07 18.91 19.19
C GLN A 163 -0.26 20.32 19.64
N HIS A 164 -0.55 21.22 18.71
CA HIS A 164 -0.69 22.66 18.99
C HIS A 164 -2.11 23.21 18.83
N GLY A 165 -3.04 22.44 18.26
CA GLY A 165 -4.39 22.92 17.94
C GLY A 165 -4.33 24.14 17.02
N THR A 166 -5.03 25.22 17.42
CA THR A 166 -5.06 26.51 16.69
C THR A 166 -4.03 27.52 17.18
N ASP A 167 -3.25 27.19 18.22
CA ASP A 167 -2.24 28.10 18.76
C ASP A 167 -1.01 28.10 17.88
N PHE A 168 -0.92 29.09 16.99
CA PHE A 168 0.18 29.30 16.04
C PHE A 168 1.48 29.80 16.67
N THR A 169 1.71 29.60 17.94
CA THR A 169 3.03 29.83 18.54
C THR A 169 4.02 28.78 18.10
N PHE A 170 4.48 28.94 16.86
CA PHE A 170 5.45 28.05 16.24
C PHE A 170 6.78 28.09 16.99
N VAL A 171 6.99 27.12 17.85
CA VAL A 171 8.33 26.82 18.35
C VAL A 171 8.97 25.87 17.34
N SER A 172 10.14 26.24 16.80
CA SER A 172 10.88 25.43 15.82
C SER A 172 11.11 23.98 16.27
N SER A 173 11.21 23.74 17.57
CA SER A 173 11.31 22.42 18.19
C SER A 173 10.10 21.52 17.92
N SER A 174 8.89 22.06 17.83
CA SER A 174 7.70 21.27 17.57
C SER A 174 7.54 20.87 16.10
N LEU A 175 8.00 21.67 15.17
CA LEU A 175 8.11 21.30 13.76
C LEU A 175 9.07 20.12 13.59
N ILE A 176 10.25 20.22 14.20
CA ILE A 176 11.25 19.16 14.13
C ILE A 176 10.69 17.87 14.73
N SER A 177 10.09 17.91 15.92
CA SER A 177 9.55 16.73 16.60
C SER A 177 8.41 16.08 15.80
N SER A 178 7.48 16.86 15.22
CA SER A 178 6.39 16.33 14.39
C SER A 178 6.90 15.69 13.10
N MET A 179 7.93 16.26 12.47
CA MET A 179 8.57 15.66 11.28
C MET A 179 9.30 14.36 11.63
N PHE A 180 10.01 14.30 12.76
CA PHE A 180 10.64 13.06 13.24
C PHE A 180 9.62 11.97 13.55
N MET A 181 8.52 12.30 14.24
CA MET A 181 7.42 11.36 14.51
C MET A 181 6.79 10.84 13.22
N SER A 182 6.56 11.72 12.25
CA SER A 182 6.02 11.34 10.95
C SER A 182 6.99 10.46 10.16
N LEU A 183 8.28 10.80 10.15
CA LEU A 183 9.32 10.01 9.50
C LEU A 183 9.39 8.61 10.12
N LYS A 184 9.41 8.52 11.45
CA LYS A 184 9.34 7.24 12.17
C LYS A 184 8.12 6.43 11.78
N SER A 185 6.93 7.03 11.82
CA SER A 185 5.67 6.37 11.43
C SER A 185 5.70 5.88 9.98
N GLY A 186 6.22 6.70 9.05
CA GLY A 186 6.37 6.33 7.65
C GLY A 186 7.34 5.16 7.44
N LEU A 187 8.49 5.18 8.10
CA LEU A 187 9.48 4.09 8.04
C LEU A 187 8.93 2.79 8.63
N LEU A 188 8.28 2.85 9.80
CA LEU A 188 7.62 1.69 10.41
C LEU A 188 6.55 1.10 9.48
N SER A 189 5.82 1.97 8.78
CA SER A 189 4.81 1.56 7.80
C SER A 189 5.45 0.83 6.61
N ILE A 190 6.59 1.30 6.10
CA ILE A 190 7.35 0.60 5.04
C ILE A 190 7.88 -0.75 5.54
N VAL A 191 8.44 -0.81 6.74
CA VAL A 191 8.94 -2.07 7.31
C VAL A 191 7.80 -3.07 7.51
N SER A 192 6.57 -2.61 7.74
CA SER A 192 5.39 -3.49 7.82
C SER A 192 5.10 -4.24 6.51
N LEU A 193 5.50 -3.69 5.35
CA LEU A 193 5.39 -4.37 4.04
C LEU A 193 6.21 -5.67 3.99
N LEU A 194 7.36 -5.71 4.67
CA LEU A 194 8.14 -6.96 4.77
C LEU A 194 7.31 -8.06 5.44
N GLY A 195 6.48 -7.70 6.44
CA GLY A 195 5.57 -8.66 7.07
C GLY A 195 4.53 -9.21 6.08
N ILE A 196 3.96 -8.36 5.24
CA ILE A 196 3.02 -8.78 4.19
C ILE A 196 3.74 -9.66 3.17
N TYR A 197 4.95 -9.27 2.76
CA TYR A 197 5.73 -10.04 1.79
C TYR A 197 6.15 -11.43 2.32
N ILE A 198 6.48 -11.54 3.60
CA ILE A 198 6.72 -12.83 4.27
C ILE A 198 5.49 -13.73 4.13
N TRP A 199 4.27 -13.22 4.35
CA TRP A 199 3.04 -13.98 4.15
C TRP A 199 2.85 -14.44 2.71
N VAL A 200 3.19 -13.60 1.72
CA VAL A 200 3.14 -13.99 0.29
C VAL A 200 4.09 -15.15 0.01
N ILE A 201 5.30 -15.14 0.60
CA ILE A 201 6.28 -16.24 0.45
C ILE A 201 5.78 -17.52 1.15
N ILE A 202 5.15 -17.40 2.33
CA ILE A 202 4.52 -18.54 3.01
C ILE A 202 3.45 -19.16 2.13
N ILE A 203 2.55 -18.36 1.56
CA ILE A 203 1.52 -18.83 0.64
C ILE A 203 2.16 -19.50 -0.59
N ARG A 204 3.23 -18.94 -1.14
CA ARG A 204 3.99 -19.54 -2.26
C ARG A 204 4.57 -20.91 -1.90
N ALA A 205 5.13 -21.06 -0.69
CA ALA A 205 5.64 -22.34 -0.19
C ALA A 205 4.50 -23.37 -0.02
N LEU A 206 3.38 -22.98 0.56
CA LEU A 206 2.21 -23.85 0.71
C LEU A 206 1.61 -24.26 -0.65
N MET A 207 1.60 -23.35 -1.63
CA MET A 207 1.16 -23.65 -2.99
C MET A 207 2.00 -24.76 -3.65
N SER A 208 3.28 -24.86 -3.33
CA SER A 208 4.16 -25.94 -3.84
C SER A 208 3.66 -27.33 -3.39
N TRP A 209 3.01 -27.44 -2.24
CA TRP A 209 2.46 -28.70 -1.72
C TRP A 209 1.08 -29.03 -2.28
N VAL A 210 0.26 -27.99 -2.51
CA VAL A 210 -1.12 -28.16 -3.01
C VAL A 210 -1.17 -28.34 -4.53
N SER A 211 -0.10 -27.95 -5.26
CA SER A 211 0.00 -27.96 -6.72
C SER A 211 -1.24 -27.36 -7.40
N PRO A 212 -1.55 -26.08 -7.13
CA PRO A 212 -2.72 -25.43 -7.69
C PRO A 212 -2.58 -25.25 -9.20
N ASP A 213 -3.72 -25.08 -9.90
CA ASP A 213 -3.75 -24.86 -11.34
C ASP A 213 -2.84 -23.69 -11.74
N PRO A 214 -1.79 -23.95 -12.56
CA PRO A 214 -0.86 -22.91 -13.03
C PRO A 214 -1.53 -21.84 -13.92
N SER A 215 -2.69 -22.11 -14.47
CA SER A 215 -3.46 -21.16 -15.29
C SER A 215 -4.22 -20.12 -14.44
N ASN A 216 -4.35 -20.37 -13.15
CA ASN A 216 -5.05 -19.45 -12.24
C ASN A 216 -4.29 -18.10 -12.11
N PRO A 217 -4.92 -16.96 -12.42
CA PRO A 217 -4.25 -15.65 -12.39
C PRO A 217 -3.73 -15.27 -10.99
N VAL A 218 -4.35 -15.75 -9.91
CA VAL A 218 -3.87 -15.51 -8.54
C VAL A 218 -2.56 -16.25 -8.31
N VAL A 219 -2.48 -17.52 -8.75
CA VAL A 219 -1.28 -18.35 -8.67
C VAL A 219 -0.13 -17.69 -9.43
N GLN A 220 -0.39 -17.28 -10.67
CA GLN A 220 0.61 -16.59 -11.50
C GLN A 220 1.10 -15.28 -10.85
N THR A 221 0.20 -14.54 -10.21
CA THR A 221 0.56 -13.29 -9.51
C THR A 221 1.50 -13.56 -8.34
N ILE A 222 1.20 -14.56 -7.50
CA ILE A 222 2.04 -14.93 -6.35
C ILE A 222 3.42 -15.40 -6.85
N ILE A 223 3.46 -16.23 -7.88
CA ILE A 223 4.71 -16.69 -8.51
C ILE A 223 5.53 -15.49 -9.00
N ALA A 224 4.93 -14.61 -9.78
CA ALA A 224 5.64 -13.47 -10.35
C ALA A 224 6.15 -12.46 -9.29
N LEU A 225 5.45 -12.33 -8.15
CA LEU A 225 5.89 -11.49 -7.04
C LEU A 225 7.04 -12.11 -6.25
N THR A 226 7.10 -13.43 -6.16
CA THR A 226 8.08 -14.14 -5.32
C THR A 226 9.31 -14.59 -6.08
N ASP A 227 9.19 -14.95 -7.37
CA ASP A 227 10.28 -15.44 -8.22
C ASP A 227 11.51 -14.52 -8.25
N PRO A 228 11.39 -13.17 -8.34
CA PRO A 228 12.56 -12.29 -8.38
C PRO A 228 13.47 -12.42 -7.16
N VAL A 229 12.92 -12.83 -6.02
CA VAL A 229 13.67 -13.01 -4.77
C VAL A 229 13.97 -14.49 -4.52
N LEU A 230 13.01 -15.39 -4.76
CA LEU A 230 13.20 -16.83 -4.53
C LEU A 230 14.20 -17.46 -5.49
N ILE A 231 14.18 -17.11 -6.78
CA ILE A 231 15.08 -17.73 -7.77
C ILE A 231 16.57 -17.50 -7.47
N PRO A 232 17.04 -16.27 -7.14
CA PRO A 232 18.40 -16.07 -6.70
C PRO A 232 18.76 -16.88 -5.45
N PHE A 233 17.82 -16.97 -4.50
CA PHE A 233 18.00 -17.73 -3.25
C PHE A 233 18.11 -19.22 -3.48
N SER A 234 17.26 -19.82 -4.31
CA SER A 234 17.29 -21.26 -4.63
C SER A 234 18.55 -21.67 -5.42
N ARG A 235 19.22 -20.73 -6.08
CA ARG A 235 20.54 -21.00 -6.72
C ARG A 235 21.68 -21.07 -5.71
N ILE A 236 21.57 -20.38 -4.57
CA ILE A 236 22.60 -20.34 -3.53
C ILE A 236 22.43 -21.53 -2.56
N ILE A 237 21.17 -21.91 -2.33
CA ILE A 237 20.83 -22.96 -1.36
C ILE A 237 20.43 -24.22 -2.14
N PRO A 238 21.25 -25.27 -2.11
CA PRO A 238 20.90 -26.51 -2.81
C PRO A 238 19.68 -27.17 -2.16
N PRO A 239 18.78 -27.77 -2.95
CA PRO A 239 17.62 -28.48 -2.41
C PRO A 239 18.06 -29.68 -1.58
N LEU A 240 17.44 -29.90 -0.43
CA LEU A 240 17.64 -31.07 0.41
C LEU A 240 16.67 -32.18 -0.02
N GLY A 241 17.05 -32.95 -1.04
CA GLY A 241 16.20 -34.01 -1.61
C GLY A 241 14.98 -33.44 -2.38
N PRO A 242 13.76 -33.96 -2.18
CA PRO A 242 12.57 -33.54 -2.91
C PRO A 242 11.97 -32.22 -2.40
N VAL A 243 12.49 -31.67 -1.28
CA VAL A 243 11.92 -30.47 -0.65
C VAL A 243 12.86 -29.28 -0.87
N ASP A 244 12.30 -28.20 -1.41
CA ASP A 244 12.98 -26.90 -1.52
C ASP A 244 12.88 -26.15 -0.19
N ILE A 245 14.00 -26.00 0.50
CA ILE A 245 14.10 -25.28 1.78
C ILE A 245 14.37 -23.78 1.60
N SER A 246 14.63 -23.33 0.35
CA SER A 246 14.95 -21.92 0.06
C SER A 246 13.88 -20.94 0.56
N PRO A 247 12.56 -21.22 0.44
CA PRO A 247 11.53 -20.34 1.00
C PRO A 247 11.63 -20.19 2.52
N MET A 248 11.95 -21.27 3.25
CA MET A 248 12.06 -21.24 4.73
C MET A 248 13.22 -20.34 5.18
N ILE A 249 14.38 -20.49 4.53
CA ILE A 249 15.57 -19.67 4.83
C ILE A 249 15.29 -18.20 4.48
N LEU A 250 14.65 -17.94 3.36
CA LEU A 250 14.26 -16.58 2.95
C LEU A 250 13.29 -15.94 3.95
N ILE A 251 12.27 -16.68 4.43
CA ILE A 251 11.33 -16.22 5.46
C ILE A 251 12.09 -15.83 6.73
N PHE A 252 13.01 -16.70 7.18
CA PHE A 252 13.83 -16.43 8.36
C PHE A 252 14.67 -15.15 8.19
N LEU A 253 15.34 -15.02 7.05
CA LEU A 253 16.16 -13.83 6.75
C LEU A 253 15.32 -12.55 6.71
N LEU A 254 14.17 -12.58 6.05
CA LEU A 254 13.27 -11.43 5.99
C LEU A 254 12.69 -11.07 7.35
N TYR A 255 12.40 -12.07 8.18
CA TYR A 255 11.94 -11.84 9.55
C TYR A 255 13.05 -11.23 10.41
N PHE A 256 14.28 -11.73 10.27
CA PHE A 256 15.45 -11.15 10.93
C PHE A 256 15.67 -9.70 10.47
N LEU A 257 15.67 -9.44 9.17
CA LEU A 257 15.82 -8.11 8.59
C LEU A 257 14.72 -7.15 9.08
N LYS A 258 13.47 -7.59 9.10
CA LYS A 258 12.35 -6.80 9.63
C LYS A 258 12.59 -6.40 11.09
N ASN A 259 12.98 -7.35 11.95
CA ASN A 259 13.22 -7.06 13.36
C ASN A 259 14.44 -6.16 13.58
N LEU A 260 15.49 -6.34 12.77
CA LEU A 260 16.66 -5.47 12.79
C LEU A 260 16.27 -4.03 12.43
N LEU A 261 15.51 -3.84 11.35
CA LEU A 261 15.04 -2.51 10.92
C LEU A 261 14.14 -1.86 11.97
N LEU A 262 13.23 -2.61 12.60
CA LEU A 262 12.38 -2.10 13.68
C LEU A 262 13.21 -1.61 14.88
N ARG A 263 14.25 -2.35 15.26
CA ARG A 263 15.17 -1.94 16.33
C ARG A 263 15.97 -0.69 15.95
N LEU A 264 16.53 -0.66 14.74
CA LEU A 264 17.29 0.51 14.25
C LEU A 264 16.42 1.78 14.23
N ILE A 265 15.19 1.69 13.72
CA ILE A 265 14.26 2.84 13.71
C ILE A 265 13.92 3.27 15.14
N GLY A 266 13.75 2.32 16.06
CA GLY A 266 13.49 2.62 17.47
C GLY A 266 14.67 3.25 18.22
N MET A 267 15.90 3.02 17.77
CA MET A 267 17.12 3.60 18.36
C MET A 267 17.47 4.98 17.78
N LEU A 268 17.18 5.21 16.50
CA LEU A 268 17.59 6.42 15.78
C LEU A 268 16.53 7.54 15.84
N LEU A 269 15.28 7.18 15.98
CA LEU A 269 14.10 8.04 15.96
C LEU A 269 13.16 7.74 17.14
#